data_828e13e1dbd873e514701c80566c1a54
#
_entry.id   828e13e1dbd873e514701c80566c1a54
#
_cell.length_a   1.000
_cell.length_b   1.000
_cell.length_c   1.000
_cell.angle_alpha   90.00
_cell.angle_beta   90.00
_cell.angle_gamma   90.00
#
_symmetry.space_group_name_H-M   'P 1'
#
loop_
_entity.id
_entity.type
_entity.pdbx_description
1 polymer ?
#
loop_
_entity_poly.entity_id
_entity_poly.type
_entity_poly.pdbx_seq_one_letter_code
_entity_poly.pdbx_strand_id
1 'polypeptide(L)'
;KTYLIKLIAKKIGVPFVKADATKFSETGYVGGDVEDLIRDLVKEANDDIQLAECGIIYIDEIDKIASSPSVIGAQVSRTGVQRALLKPMEETDVNLKVPHDPVSMMQELESFQKTGKRAKQIVNTSNILFIVSGAFSELSNVIRRRLSRQNIGFGSKLVQSKKENELLKLTKAEDLVNFGFESEFIGRLPVRCILDTLTQEDLYSILKMPNNPVILSKRLDFNAYDIKIIFTDEALKIIAKRAYEENTGARGLVSAIEEALLDFEEKLPSHDLLKFTVTKKILEDPKGCLIDFLAKKNALKWENIYEKALLNYKDYISKYINDNKKIFSIRHGLTLSQIRCDMTALYFCNNVMEIEDALNKIKKVHDSIKEIEIEVLKNYNLNIIFEEDAIDFLIEQFINHNATNQEILSKIYDNYYDGFNLIREKTGKDRFFLSKNALIDNETYLNDLIRKEIT
;
A
#
# COMPACT_ATOMS: atom_id res chain seq x y z
N LYS A 1 -3.86 13.03 2.00
CA LYS A 1 -2.59 13.73 1.74
C LYS A 1 -1.41 12.90 2.21
N THR A 2 -1.27 12.69 3.51
CA THR A 2 -0.15 11.94 4.14
C THR A 2 0.05 10.55 3.54
N TYR A 3 -1.03 9.78 3.37
CA TYR A 3 -0.99 8.44 2.79
C TYR A 3 -0.39 8.42 1.38
N LEU A 4 -0.77 9.39 0.55
CA LEU A 4 -0.27 9.52 -0.82
C LEU A 4 1.26 9.71 -0.82
N ILE A 5 1.77 10.64 0.00
CA ILE A 5 3.21 10.93 0.07
C ILE A 5 4.00 9.74 0.63
N LYS A 6 3.48 9.09 1.69
CA LYS A 6 4.08 7.86 2.23
C LYS A 6 4.17 6.75 1.18
N LEU A 7 3.13 6.58 0.36
CA LEU A 7 3.12 5.60 -0.71
C LEU A 7 4.14 5.94 -1.81
N ILE A 8 4.29 7.23 -2.15
CA ILE A 8 5.29 7.71 -3.11
C ILE A 8 6.69 7.42 -2.58
N ALA A 9 6.99 7.78 -1.32
CA ALA A 9 8.28 7.52 -0.70
C ALA A 9 8.63 6.02 -0.70
N LYS A 10 7.67 5.15 -0.32
CA LYS A 10 7.83 3.69 -0.39
C LYS A 10 8.13 3.20 -1.82
N LYS A 11 7.47 3.76 -2.83
CA LYS A 11 7.69 3.38 -4.24
C LYS A 11 9.04 3.81 -4.79
N ILE A 12 9.54 4.98 -4.35
CA ILE A 12 10.85 5.50 -4.74
C ILE A 12 11.97 4.81 -3.97
N GLY A 13 11.66 4.26 -2.78
CA GLY A 13 12.62 3.61 -1.91
C GLY A 13 13.44 4.59 -1.05
N VAL A 14 12.87 5.75 -0.70
CA VAL A 14 13.51 6.76 0.15
C VAL A 14 12.87 6.80 1.54
N PRO A 15 13.64 7.16 2.61
CA PRO A 15 13.11 7.29 3.96
C PRO A 15 12.08 8.43 4.03
N PHE A 16 11.09 8.25 4.90
CA PHE A 16 9.95 9.15 5.03
C PHE A 16 9.64 9.42 6.50
N VAL A 17 9.71 10.69 6.88
CA VAL A 17 9.31 11.16 8.22
C VAL A 17 8.08 12.04 8.12
N LYS A 18 7.12 11.82 9.03
CA LYS A 18 5.93 12.65 9.20
C LYS A 18 6.01 13.40 10.51
N ALA A 19 5.79 14.71 10.44
CA ALA A 19 5.64 15.57 11.61
C ALA A 19 4.36 16.39 11.56
N ASP A 20 4.04 16.99 12.70
CA ASP A 20 2.94 17.94 12.88
C ASP A 20 3.53 19.29 13.27
N ALA A 21 3.20 20.34 12.53
CA ALA A 21 3.75 21.67 12.74
C ALA A 21 3.43 22.23 14.14
N THR A 22 2.35 21.78 14.79
CA THR A 22 1.93 22.23 16.11
C THR A 22 2.80 21.71 17.26
N LYS A 23 3.62 20.68 17.00
CA LYS A 23 4.51 20.08 18.00
C LYS A 23 5.83 20.82 18.19
N PHE A 24 6.17 21.73 17.27
CA PHE A 24 7.42 22.48 17.34
C PHE A 24 7.28 23.76 18.15
N SER A 25 8.36 24.14 18.82
CA SER A 25 8.51 25.42 19.50
C SER A 25 9.77 26.16 19.04
N GLU A 26 9.78 27.48 19.20
CA GLU A 26 10.90 28.33 18.77
C GLU A 26 12.22 27.99 19.51
N THR A 27 12.13 27.56 20.77
CA THR A 27 13.29 27.38 21.66
C THR A 27 13.61 25.92 22.00
N GLY A 28 12.80 24.95 21.51
CA GLY A 28 12.97 23.52 21.89
C GLY A 28 12.70 23.21 23.37
N TYR A 29 12.43 24.23 24.21
CA TYR A 29 12.29 24.08 25.67
C TYR A 29 10.93 23.49 26.07
N VAL A 30 9.89 23.76 25.25
CA VAL A 30 8.53 23.19 25.39
C VAL A 30 8.06 22.79 24.02
N GLY A 31 8.53 21.64 23.52
CA GLY A 31 8.20 21.13 22.17
C GLY A 31 9.42 20.47 21.53
N GLY A 32 9.20 19.77 20.41
CA GLY A 32 10.29 19.14 19.64
C GLY A 32 11.17 20.18 18.95
N ASP A 33 12.46 19.87 18.82
CA ASP A 33 13.38 20.63 17.97
C ASP A 33 13.11 20.27 16.50
N VAL A 34 13.18 21.27 15.63
CA VAL A 34 13.05 21.02 14.17
C VAL A 34 14.18 20.15 13.63
N GLU A 35 15.38 20.19 14.23
CA GLU A 35 16.49 19.32 13.89
C GLU A 35 16.22 17.84 14.18
N ASP A 36 15.28 17.52 15.10
CA ASP A 36 14.88 16.14 15.38
C ASP A 36 14.23 15.48 14.15
N LEU A 37 13.64 16.25 13.25
CA LEU A 37 13.13 15.74 11.95
C LEU A 37 14.23 15.08 11.12
N ILE A 38 15.41 15.69 11.11
CA ILE A 38 16.57 15.18 10.37
C ILE A 38 17.12 13.94 11.08
N ARG A 39 17.20 13.98 12.42
CA ARG A 39 17.63 12.82 13.23
C ARG A 39 16.70 11.63 13.05
N ASP A 40 15.41 11.86 13.03
CA ASP A 40 14.41 10.81 12.80
C ASP A 40 14.46 10.28 11.36
N LEU A 41 14.76 11.12 10.36
CA LEU A 41 14.96 10.68 8.98
C LEU A 41 16.16 9.75 8.83
N VAL A 42 17.24 10.01 9.58
CA VAL A 42 18.42 9.12 9.60
C VAL A 42 18.10 7.79 10.27
N LYS A 43 17.35 7.79 11.37
CA LYS A 43 16.89 6.54 12.02
C LYS A 43 16.01 5.71 11.06
N GLU A 44 15.10 6.34 10.33
CA GLU A 44 14.24 5.68 9.34
C GLU A 44 15.07 5.12 8.15
N ALA A 45 16.22 5.73 7.87
CA ALA A 45 17.20 5.25 6.89
C ALA A 45 18.14 4.15 7.44
N ASN A 46 17.91 3.62 8.66
CA ASN A 46 18.80 2.68 9.37
C ASN A 46 20.24 3.20 9.48
N ASP A 47 20.42 4.47 9.85
CA ASP A 47 21.68 5.18 9.99
C ASP A 47 22.48 5.37 8.69
N ASP A 48 21.88 5.11 7.54
CA ASP A 48 22.46 5.44 6.24
C ASP A 48 22.24 6.93 5.92
N ILE A 49 23.32 7.73 6.15
CA ILE A 49 23.29 9.18 5.95
C ILE A 49 23.03 9.55 4.48
N GLN A 50 23.63 8.82 3.51
CA GLN A 50 23.47 9.12 2.10
C GLN A 50 22.03 8.91 1.64
N LEU A 51 21.39 7.86 2.14
CA LEU A 51 19.99 7.59 1.89
C LEU A 51 19.09 8.62 2.58
N ALA A 52 19.41 9.03 3.81
CA ALA A 52 18.67 10.06 4.55
C ALA A 52 18.72 11.43 3.85
N GLU A 53 19.88 11.82 3.30
CA GLU A 53 20.04 13.06 2.52
C GLU A 53 19.13 13.13 1.27
N CYS A 54 18.60 12.01 0.80
CA CYS A 54 17.62 11.93 -0.30
C CYS A 54 16.18 11.66 0.18
N GLY A 55 15.92 11.80 1.47
CA GLY A 55 14.65 11.47 2.10
C GLY A 55 13.55 12.52 1.92
N ILE A 56 12.37 12.21 2.43
CA ILE A 56 11.19 13.08 2.39
C ILE A 56 10.73 13.39 3.80
N ILE A 57 10.65 14.69 4.15
CA ILE A 57 10.04 15.19 5.37
C ILE A 57 8.69 15.80 5.05
N TYR A 58 7.65 15.24 5.62
CA TYR A 58 6.27 15.71 5.45
C TYR A 58 5.75 16.34 6.74
N ILE A 59 5.42 17.64 6.68
CA ILE A 59 4.91 18.41 7.81
C ILE A 59 3.43 18.68 7.58
N ASP A 60 2.58 18.15 8.46
CA ASP A 60 1.13 18.38 8.44
C ASP A 60 0.73 19.59 9.30
N GLU A 61 -0.49 20.10 9.10
CA GLU A 61 -1.09 21.21 9.84
C GLU A 61 -0.28 22.52 9.84
N ILE A 62 0.45 22.79 8.74
CA ILE A 62 1.29 23.98 8.63
C ILE A 62 0.50 25.30 8.75
N ASP A 63 -0.79 25.29 8.38
CA ASP A 63 -1.68 26.44 8.51
C ASP A 63 -1.90 26.88 9.97
N LYS A 64 -1.62 26.01 10.97
CA LYS A 64 -1.75 26.31 12.39
C LYS A 64 -0.63 27.20 12.94
N ILE A 65 0.52 27.24 12.25
CA ILE A 65 1.62 28.12 12.62
C ILE A 65 1.56 29.49 11.91
N ALA A 66 0.53 29.73 11.08
CA ALA A 66 0.26 31.05 10.54
C ALA A 66 -0.17 32.02 11.65
N SER A 67 0.41 33.21 11.69
CA SER A 67 0.13 34.24 12.67
C SER A 67 -1.07 35.07 12.23
N SER A 68 -2.25 34.90 12.91
CA SER A 68 -3.39 35.78 12.66
C SER A 68 -3.14 37.14 13.29
N PRO A 69 -3.38 38.24 12.58
CA PRO A 69 -3.20 39.62 13.11
C PRO A 69 -4.10 39.98 14.28
N SER A 70 -5.08 39.15 14.64
CA SER A 70 -6.19 39.50 15.54
C SER A 70 -6.11 39.00 16.99
N VAL A 71 -5.03 38.30 17.39
CA VAL A 71 -4.92 37.72 18.73
C VAL A 71 -3.78 38.37 19.51
N ILE A 72 -4.12 39.31 20.40
CA ILE A 72 -3.21 39.91 21.39
C ILE A 72 -3.22 39.02 22.63
N GLY A 73 -2.16 38.27 22.88
CA GLY A 73 -1.97 37.42 24.06
C GLY A 73 -0.60 36.75 24.03
N ALA A 74 -0.08 36.29 25.18
CA ALA A 74 1.18 35.58 25.32
C ALA A 74 1.14 34.25 24.53
N GLN A 75 1.37 34.31 23.22
CA GLN A 75 1.46 33.16 22.35
C GLN A 75 2.93 32.75 22.21
N VAL A 76 3.21 31.45 22.34
CA VAL A 76 4.39 30.85 21.74
C VAL A 76 4.49 31.43 20.34
N SER A 77 5.62 32.08 20.03
CA SER A 77 5.79 32.82 18.78
C SER A 77 5.62 31.87 17.61
N ARG A 78 4.45 31.88 16.96
CA ARG A 78 4.18 31.08 15.76
C ARG A 78 5.15 31.42 14.63
N THR A 79 5.59 32.66 14.58
CA THR A 79 6.63 33.12 13.66
C THR A 79 7.99 32.51 13.98
N GLY A 80 8.30 32.27 15.27
CA GLY A 80 9.51 31.57 15.67
C GLY A 80 9.60 30.14 15.15
N VAL A 81 8.48 29.41 15.11
CA VAL A 81 8.43 28.08 14.52
C VAL A 81 8.66 28.14 13.00
N GLN A 82 8.10 29.14 12.30
CA GLN A 82 8.36 29.33 10.87
C GLN A 82 9.86 29.58 10.62
N ARG A 83 10.52 30.40 11.42
CA ARG A 83 11.96 30.68 11.34
C ARG A 83 12.82 29.46 11.70
N ALA A 84 12.41 28.67 12.69
CA ALA A 84 13.11 27.44 13.03
C ALA A 84 13.06 26.42 11.88
N LEU A 85 11.92 26.33 11.18
CA LEU A 85 11.76 25.47 9.99
C LEU A 85 12.58 25.95 8.78
N LEU A 86 12.88 27.25 8.67
CA LEU A 86 13.71 27.77 7.58
C LEU A 86 15.13 27.17 7.61
N LYS A 87 15.72 26.98 8.80
CA LYS A 87 17.08 26.45 8.93
C LYS A 87 17.31 25.16 8.15
N PRO A 88 16.55 24.07 8.37
CA PRO A 88 16.74 22.83 7.62
C PRO A 88 16.22 22.89 6.19
N MET A 89 15.39 23.87 5.83
CA MET A 89 14.93 24.10 4.44
C MET A 89 15.95 24.89 3.62
N GLU A 90 16.93 25.50 4.26
CA GLU A 90 18.12 26.08 3.66
C GLU A 90 19.25 25.06 3.72
N GLU A 91 20.11 25.01 2.70
CA GLU A 91 21.25 24.08 2.66
C GLU A 91 22.09 24.18 3.92
N THR A 92 21.79 23.33 4.91
CA THR A 92 22.41 23.38 6.24
C THR A 92 22.96 22.01 6.61
N ASP A 93 24.10 22.03 7.26
CA ASP A 93 24.70 20.85 7.87
C ASP A 93 24.17 20.67 9.29
N VAL A 94 23.35 19.62 9.49
CA VAL A 94 22.76 19.30 10.79
C VAL A 94 23.61 18.23 11.50
N ASN A 95 23.98 18.54 12.74
CA ASN A 95 24.70 17.59 13.57
C ASN A 95 23.72 16.59 14.21
N LEU A 96 23.98 15.29 14.03
CA LEU A 96 23.17 14.22 14.63
C LEU A 96 23.35 14.10 16.15
N LYS A 97 24.43 14.66 16.70
CA LYS A 97 24.68 14.64 18.14
C LYS A 97 23.74 15.59 18.87
N VAL A 98 23.05 15.06 19.85
CA VAL A 98 22.35 15.88 20.84
C VAL A 98 23.35 16.27 21.89
N PRO A 99 23.60 17.58 22.12
CA PRO A 99 24.49 18.01 23.20
C PRO A 99 23.96 17.47 24.53
N HIS A 100 24.87 16.81 25.32
CA HIS A 100 24.58 16.27 26.64
C HIS A 100 23.76 14.97 26.73
N ASP A 101 23.58 14.22 25.63
CA ASP A 101 22.98 12.89 25.72
C ASP A 101 24.04 11.80 26.01
N PRO A 102 23.97 11.12 27.18
CA PRO A 102 24.90 10.05 27.55
C PRO A 102 24.88 8.85 26.60
N VAL A 103 23.73 8.60 25.99
CA VAL A 103 23.53 7.46 25.05
C VAL A 103 24.30 7.71 23.74
N SER A 104 24.27 8.93 23.23
CA SER A 104 25.04 9.33 22.04
C SER A 104 26.57 9.22 22.26
N MET A 105 27.05 9.54 23.49
CA MET A 105 28.46 9.38 23.86
C MET A 105 28.90 7.90 23.94
N MET A 106 28.03 7.04 24.46
CA MET A 106 28.28 5.59 24.57
C MET A 106 28.32 4.91 23.20
N GLN A 107 27.41 5.26 22.30
CA GLN A 107 27.38 4.76 20.93
C GLN A 107 28.61 5.20 20.12
N GLU A 108 29.12 6.40 20.34
CA GLU A 108 30.36 6.86 19.71
C GLU A 108 31.59 6.05 20.17
N LEU A 109 31.66 5.74 21.45
CA LEU A 109 32.74 4.91 22.00
C LEU A 109 32.69 3.48 21.44
N GLU A 110 31.50 2.89 21.32
CA GLU A 110 31.35 1.56 20.72
C GLU A 110 31.68 1.54 19.23
N SER A 111 31.23 2.55 18.47
CA SER A 111 31.50 2.64 17.04
C SER A 111 32.99 2.88 16.75
N PHE A 112 33.66 3.69 17.57
CA PHE A 112 35.08 3.92 17.47
C PHE A 112 35.91 2.66 17.83
N GLN A 113 35.46 1.89 18.83
CA GLN A 113 36.09 0.61 19.17
C GLN A 113 35.94 -0.45 18.08
N LYS A 114 34.79 -0.46 17.37
CA LYS A 114 34.50 -1.45 16.31
C LYS A 114 35.16 -1.11 14.97
N THR A 115 35.25 0.15 14.60
CA THR A 115 35.61 0.56 13.22
C THR A 115 36.89 1.38 13.13
N GLY A 116 37.40 1.89 14.24
CA GLY A 116 38.59 2.76 14.26
C GLY A 116 38.40 4.11 13.56
N LYS A 117 37.20 4.42 13.09
CA LYS A 117 36.86 5.67 12.41
C LYS A 117 35.71 6.34 13.13
N ARG A 118 35.76 7.66 13.27
CA ARG A 118 34.60 8.44 13.70
C ARG A 118 33.57 8.41 12.59
N ALA A 119 32.36 7.93 12.86
CA ALA A 119 31.26 7.98 11.89
C ALA A 119 30.96 9.45 11.51
N LYS A 120 30.66 9.71 10.24
CA LYS A 120 30.19 11.00 9.77
C LYS A 120 28.85 11.29 10.49
N GLN A 121 28.84 12.30 11.34
CA GLN A 121 27.68 12.63 12.17
C GLN A 121 26.99 13.92 11.72
N ILE A 122 27.17 14.29 10.47
CA ILE A 122 26.63 15.51 9.85
C ILE A 122 25.81 15.08 8.65
N VAL A 123 24.60 15.59 8.56
CA VAL A 123 23.65 15.39 7.43
C VAL A 123 23.48 16.72 6.73
N ASN A 124 23.65 16.72 5.42
CA ASN A 124 23.37 17.88 4.58
C ASN A 124 21.93 17.86 4.10
N THR A 125 21.20 18.96 4.28
CA THR A 125 19.77 19.04 3.98
C THR A 125 19.45 19.43 2.55
N SER A 126 20.43 19.72 1.69
CA SER A 126 20.22 20.26 0.34
C SER A 126 19.35 19.41 -0.58
N ASN A 127 19.40 18.08 -0.42
CA ASN A 127 18.64 17.14 -1.25
C ASN A 127 17.41 16.56 -0.53
N ILE A 128 17.12 16.97 0.70
CA ILE A 128 15.94 16.53 1.44
C ILE A 128 14.71 17.26 0.89
N LEU A 129 13.69 16.49 0.50
CA LEU A 129 12.43 17.05 0.03
C LEU A 129 11.50 17.39 1.19
N PHE A 130 11.23 18.68 1.39
CA PHE A 130 10.23 19.15 2.33
C PHE A 130 8.87 19.30 1.68
N ILE A 131 7.86 18.65 2.22
CA ILE A 131 6.47 18.76 1.79
C ILE A 131 5.65 19.23 2.97
N VAL A 132 5.01 20.37 2.85
CA VAL A 132 4.12 20.91 3.90
C VAL A 132 2.66 20.80 3.47
N SER A 133 1.76 20.54 4.41
CA SER A 133 0.34 20.48 4.13
C SER A 133 -0.50 21.12 5.25
N GLY A 134 -1.69 21.58 4.90
CA GLY A 134 -2.66 22.14 5.83
C GLY A 134 -4.07 22.13 5.27
N ALA A 135 -5.05 22.48 6.07
CA ALA A 135 -6.44 22.64 5.67
C ALA A 135 -6.69 24.00 5.00
N PHE A 136 -6.03 25.05 5.47
CA PHE A 136 -6.15 26.43 4.98
C PHE A 136 -7.60 26.93 4.87
N SER A 137 -8.45 26.59 5.83
CA SER A 137 -9.91 26.80 5.79
C SER A 137 -10.33 28.25 5.50
N GLU A 138 -9.54 29.24 5.93
CA GLU A 138 -9.85 30.66 5.72
C GLU A 138 -9.14 31.30 4.52
N LEU A 139 -8.28 30.56 3.85
CA LEU A 139 -7.49 31.08 2.71
C LEU A 139 -8.39 31.50 1.54
N SER A 140 -9.50 30.79 1.33
CA SER A 140 -10.51 31.15 0.33
C SER A 140 -11.07 32.56 0.53
N ASN A 141 -11.23 33.00 1.79
CA ASN A 141 -11.69 34.34 2.13
C ASN A 141 -10.63 35.41 1.81
N VAL A 142 -9.36 35.10 2.06
CA VAL A 142 -8.23 36.00 1.71
C VAL A 142 -8.19 36.21 0.19
N ILE A 143 -8.26 35.12 -0.58
CA ILE A 143 -8.27 35.16 -2.05
C ILE A 143 -9.49 35.94 -2.57
N ARG A 144 -10.67 35.68 -1.99
CA ARG A 144 -11.90 36.41 -2.39
C ARG A 144 -11.76 37.91 -2.16
N ARG A 145 -11.18 38.35 -1.03
CA ARG A 145 -10.91 39.76 -0.74
C ARG A 145 -9.95 40.38 -1.77
N ARG A 146 -8.88 39.68 -2.16
CA ARG A 146 -7.94 40.14 -3.20
C ARG A 146 -8.63 40.32 -4.54
N LEU A 147 -9.38 39.30 -4.98
CA LEU A 147 -10.09 39.34 -6.26
C LEU A 147 -11.19 40.41 -6.30
N SER A 148 -11.86 40.63 -5.18
CA SER A 148 -12.90 41.68 -5.07
C SER A 148 -12.29 43.08 -5.14
N ARG A 149 -11.08 43.31 -4.57
CA ARG A 149 -10.36 44.59 -4.68
C ARG A 149 -9.89 44.89 -6.10
N GLN A 150 -9.53 43.85 -6.88
CA GLN A 150 -9.08 44.01 -8.27
C GLN A 150 -10.24 44.25 -9.24
N ASN A 151 -11.47 43.81 -8.89
CA ASN A 151 -12.66 43.89 -9.75
C ASN A 151 -13.68 44.91 -9.18
N ILE A 152 -13.27 46.18 -9.07
CA ILE A 152 -14.23 47.28 -8.70
C ILE A 152 -15.12 47.52 -9.93
N GLY A 153 -16.33 46.90 -9.95
CA GLY A 153 -17.29 47.02 -11.05
C GLY A 153 -18.12 45.74 -11.27
N PHE A 154 -18.71 45.56 -12.44
CA PHE A 154 -19.63 44.48 -12.81
C PHE A 154 -19.08 43.05 -12.60
N GLY A 155 -17.77 42.87 -12.46
CA GLY A 155 -17.12 41.56 -12.25
C GLY A 155 -17.26 41.00 -10.81
N SER A 156 -17.68 41.77 -9.83
CA SER A 156 -17.75 41.34 -8.41
C SER A 156 -18.76 40.21 -8.15
N LYS A 157 -19.83 40.14 -8.90
CA LYS A 157 -20.86 39.08 -8.78
C LYS A 157 -20.34 37.71 -9.21
N LEU A 158 -19.43 37.63 -10.18
CA LEU A 158 -18.85 36.38 -10.68
C LEU A 158 -17.85 35.74 -9.69
N VAL A 159 -17.21 36.54 -8.83
CA VAL A 159 -16.26 36.04 -7.83
C VAL A 159 -17.00 35.45 -6.62
N GLN A 160 -18.17 35.98 -6.28
CA GLN A 160 -19.01 35.47 -5.16
C GLN A 160 -19.62 34.09 -5.44
N SER A 161 -19.80 33.72 -6.70
CA SER A 161 -20.41 32.44 -7.11
C SER A 161 -19.39 31.30 -7.28
N LYS A 162 -18.07 31.56 -7.24
CA LYS A 162 -17.05 30.52 -7.39
C LYS A 162 -17.01 29.59 -6.18
N LYS A 163 -16.94 28.28 -6.44
CA LYS A 163 -16.75 27.28 -5.41
C LYS A 163 -15.38 27.44 -4.72
N GLU A 164 -15.28 27.04 -3.48
CA GLU A 164 -14.09 27.21 -2.64
C GLU A 164 -12.81 26.61 -3.30
N ASN A 165 -12.89 25.41 -3.86
CA ASN A 165 -11.78 24.77 -4.57
C ASN A 165 -11.29 25.56 -5.79
N GLU A 166 -12.20 26.21 -6.52
CA GLU A 166 -11.83 27.06 -7.66
C GLU A 166 -11.09 28.32 -7.22
N LEU A 167 -11.44 28.87 -6.07
CA LEU A 167 -10.74 29.98 -5.47
C LEU A 167 -9.32 29.58 -5.02
N LEU A 168 -9.19 28.44 -4.36
CA LEU A 168 -7.91 27.93 -3.89
C LEU A 168 -6.93 27.71 -5.06
N LYS A 169 -7.40 27.29 -6.25
CA LYS A 169 -6.57 27.15 -7.45
C LYS A 169 -5.95 28.49 -7.92
N LEU A 170 -6.48 29.63 -7.46
CA LEU A 170 -5.97 30.95 -7.76
C LEU A 170 -5.02 31.51 -6.67
N THR A 171 -4.55 30.67 -5.77
CA THR A 171 -3.65 31.04 -4.67
C THR A 171 -2.32 31.58 -5.18
N LYS A 172 -1.95 32.76 -4.70
CA LYS A 172 -0.64 33.39 -4.94
C LYS A 172 0.18 33.43 -3.64
N ALA A 173 1.47 33.73 -3.74
CA ALA A 173 2.35 33.93 -2.59
C ALA A 173 1.82 35.02 -1.65
N GLU A 174 1.35 36.13 -2.21
CA GLU A 174 0.76 37.24 -1.46
C GLU A 174 -0.46 36.84 -0.58
N ASP A 175 -1.26 35.85 -1.04
CA ASP A 175 -2.40 35.37 -0.27
C ASP A 175 -1.94 34.59 0.98
N LEU A 176 -0.86 33.81 0.86
CA LEU A 176 -0.28 33.06 1.98
C LEU A 176 0.40 34.01 2.99
N VAL A 177 1.05 35.07 2.52
CA VAL A 177 1.61 36.13 3.38
C VAL A 177 0.47 36.84 4.11
N ASN A 178 -0.60 37.21 3.40
CA ASN A 178 -1.78 37.83 4.01
C ASN A 178 -2.56 36.87 4.96
N PHE A 179 -2.39 35.57 4.79
CA PHE A 179 -2.93 34.53 5.67
C PHE A 179 -2.16 34.44 6.99
N GLY A 180 -0.88 34.88 7.02
CA GLY A 180 -0.06 34.97 8.24
C GLY A 180 1.28 34.24 8.19
N PHE A 181 1.75 33.87 7.00
CA PHE A 181 3.09 33.31 6.82
C PHE A 181 4.11 34.42 6.54
N GLU A 182 5.36 34.20 6.98
CA GLU A 182 6.47 35.04 6.60
C GLU A 182 6.81 34.88 5.10
N SER A 183 7.14 35.99 4.45
CA SER A 183 7.45 36.00 3.00
C SER A 183 8.65 35.10 2.67
N GLU A 184 9.63 35.02 3.57
CA GLU A 184 10.82 34.20 3.44
C GLU A 184 10.45 32.71 3.46
N PHE A 185 9.59 32.28 4.40
CA PHE A 185 9.09 30.92 4.48
C PHE A 185 8.34 30.48 3.20
N ILE A 186 7.47 31.37 2.68
CA ILE A 186 6.74 31.09 1.43
C ILE A 186 7.69 31.07 0.22
N GLY A 187 8.76 31.85 0.25
CA GLY A 187 9.80 31.85 -0.79
C GLY A 187 10.51 30.49 -0.93
N ARG A 188 10.64 29.72 0.16
CA ARG A 188 11.22 28.37 0.15
C ARG A 188 10.23 27.28 -0.28
N LEU A 189 8.96 27.61 -0.45
CA LEU A 189 7.89 26.71 -0.90
C LEU A 189 7.34 27.15 -2.27
N PRO A 190 8.12 27.04 -3.34
CA PRO A 190 7.73 27.57 -4.66
C PRO A 190 6.61 26.78 -5.31
N VAL A 191 6.51 25.48 -5.04
CA VAL A 191 5.50 24.59 -5.64
C VAL A 191 4.28 24.53 -4.74
N ARG A 192 3.11 24.85 -5.30
CA ARG A 192 1.82 24.81 -4.61
C ARG A 192 0.90 23.84 -5.33
N CYS A 193 0.36 22.90 -4.59
CA CYS A 193 -0.55 21.88 -5.11
C CYS A 193 -1.86 21.90 -4.31
N ILE A 194 -2.98 21.96 -5.02
CA ILE A 194 -4.30 21.94 -4.43
C ILE A 194 -4.93 20.59 -4.75
N LEU A 195 -5.41 19.90 -3.72
CA LEU A 195 -6.11 18.65 -3.85
C LEU A 195 -7.62 18.95 -3.93
N ASP A 196 -8.26 18.41 -4.96
CA ASP A 196 -9.71 18.52 -5.10
C ASP A 196 -10.42 17.69 -4.02
N THR A 197 -11.64 18.06 -3.67
CA THR A 197 -12.50 17.28 -2.79
C THR A 197 -12.89 15.98 -3.47
N LEU A 198 -12.87 14.88 -2.69
CA LEU A 198 -13.26 13.58 -3.21
C LEU A 198 -14.77 13.55 -3.48
N THR A 199 -15.14 13.04 -4.64
CA THR A 199 -16.54 12.75 -4.99
C THR A 199 -16.97 11.41 -4.39
N GLN A 200 -18.27 11.13 -4.41
CA GLN A 200 -18.79 9.82 -4.00
C GLN A 200 -18.18 8.68 -4.85
N GLU A 201 -17.95 8.93 -6.14
CA GLU A 201 -17.36 7.94 -7.05
C GLU A 201 -15.87 7.71 -6.76
N ASP A 202 -15.15 8.76 -6.36
CA ASP A 202 -13.76 8.61 -5.91
C ASP A 202 -13.68 7.76 -4.63
N LEU A 203 -14.56 8.02 -3.65
CA LEU A 203 -14.64 7.24 -2.41
C LEU A 203 -14.98 5.77 -2.68
N TYR A 204 -15.92 5.51 -3.58
CA TYR A 204 -16.24 4.16 -4.03
C TYR A 204 -15.04 3.49 -4.72
N SER A 205 -14.36 4.20 -5.61
CA SER A 205 -13.17 3.70 -6.28
C SER A 205 -12.03 3.37 -5.31
N ILE A 206 -11.86 4.20 -4.27
CA ILE A 206 -10.89 3.95 -3.19
C ILE A 206 -11.24 2.65 -2.45
N LEU A 207 -12.51 2.45 -2.07
CA LEU A 207 -12.94 1.22 -1.37
C LEU A 207 -12.75 -0.03 -2.23
N LYS A 208 -12.96 0.09 -3.53
CA LYS A 208 -12.86 -1.02 -4.47
C LYS A 208 -11.42 -1.44 -4.77
N MET A 209 -10.42 -0.60 -4.48
CA MET A 209 -9.01 -0.95 -4.70
C MET A 209 -8.63 -2.20 -3.91
N PRO A 210 -7.94 -3.20 -4.52
CA PRO A 210 -7.58 -4.44 -3.84
C PRO A 210 -6.77 -4.25 -2.56
N ASN A 211 -5.83 -3.31 -2.56
CA ASN A 211 -4.97 -2.99 -1.41
C ASN A 211 -5.55 -1.84 -0.56
N ASN A 212 -6.87 -1.70 -0.50
CA ASN A 212 -7.48 -0.69 0.34
C ASN A 212 -7.26 -1.01 1.82
N PRO A 213 -6.58 -0.14 2.59
CA PRO A 213 -6.23 -0.44 3.98
C PRO A 213 -7.45 -0.57 4.89
N VAL A 214 -8.56 0.10 4.58
CA VAL A 214 -9.78 0.06 5.40
C VAL A 214 -10.47 -1.30 5.26
N ILE A 215 -10.63 -1.79 4.02
CA ILE A 215 -11.20 -3.11 3.74
C ILE A 215 -10.27 -4.21 4.24
N LEU A 216 -8.95 -4.05 4.05
CA LEU A 216 -7.96 -5.03 4.50
C LEU A 216 -7.95 -5.14 6.03
N SER A 217 -8.01 -4.01 6.75
CA SER A 217 -8.11 -4.01 8.23
C SER A 217 -9.33 -4.79 8.70
N LYS A 218 -10.51 -4.54 8.11
CA LYS A 218 -11.73 -5.28 8.47
C LYS A 218 -11.65 -6.77 8.15
N ARG A 219 -11.02 -7.13 7.03
CA ARG A 219 -10.75 -8.54 6.73
C ARG A 219 -9.83 -9.18 7.78
N LEU A 220 -8.84 -8.46 8.29
CA LEU A 220 -7.96 -8.92 9.36
C LEU A 220 -8.71 -9.08 10.68
N ASP A 221 -9.53 -8.09 11.06
CA ASP A 221 -10.32 -8.10 12.30
C ASP A 221 -11.23 -9.33 12.35
N PHE A 222 -11.98 -9.60 11.29
CA PHE A 222 -12.86 -10.79 11.21
C PHE A 222 -12.07 -12.11 11.09
N ASN A 223 -10.94 -12.09 10.38
CA ASN A 223 -10.10 -13.28 10.23
C ASN A 223 -9.45 -13.72 11.56
N ALA A 224 -9.27 -12.82 12.52
CA ALA A 224 -8.82 -13.15 13.86
C ALA A 224 -9.79 -14.10 14.60
N TYR A 225 -11.04 -14.16 14.14
CA TYR A 225 -12.08 -15.07 14.61
C TYR A 225 -12.43 -16.17 13.59
N ASP A 226 -11.54 -16.43 12.62
CA ASP A 226 -11.73 -17.36 11.51
C ASP A 226 -12.93 -17.04 10.59
N ILE A 227 -13.45 -15.81 10.64
CA ILE A 227 -14.56 -15.35 9.81
C ILE A 227 -14.03 -14.69 8.55
N LYS A 228 -14.36 -15.24 7.38
CA LYS A 228 -14.03 -14.63 6.08
C LYS A 228 -15.11 -13.64 5.68
N ILE A 229 -14.74 -12.35 5.61
CA ILE A 229 -15.66 -11.28 5.22
C ILE A 229 -15.43 -10.84 3.77
N ILE A 230 -16.54 -10.62 3.05
CA ILE A 230 -16.56 -10.06 1.69
C ILE A 230 -17.61 -8.95 1.59
N PHE A 231 -17.27 -7.90 0.85
CA PHE A 231 -18.18 -6.78 0.57
C PHE A 231 -18.72 -6.88 -0.85
N THR A 232 -20.05 -6.78 -1.00
CA THR A 232 -20.63 -6.67 -2.35
C THR A 232 -20.43 -5.26 -2.92
N ASP A 233 -20.41 -5.15 -4.23
CA ASP A 233 -20.23 -3.87 -4.94
C ASP A 233 -21.30 -2.83 -4.54
N GLU A 234 -22.55 -3.30 -4.36
CA GLU A 234 -23.65 -2.45 -3.88
C GLU A 234 -23.44 -1.92 -2.45
N ALA A 235 -22.87 -2.76 -1.58
CA ALA A 235 -22.53 -2.34 -0.22
C ALA A 235 -21.42 -1.28 -0.22
N LEU A 236 -20.37 -1.45 -1.01
CA LEU A 236 -19.30 -0.47 -1.15
C LEU A 236 -19.83 0.90 -1.64
N LYS A 237 -20.80 0.90 -2.56
CA LYS A 237 -21.44 2.14 -3.03
C LYS A 237 -22.22 2.86 -1.93
N ILE A 238 -22.93 2.13 -1.08
CA ILE A 238 -23.67 2.71 0.05
C ILE A 238 -22.70 3.27 1.10
N ILE A 239 -21.63 2.54 1.43
CA ILE A 239 -20.60 2.99 2.35
C ILE A 239 -19.95 4.28 1.83
N ALA A 240 -19.59 4.32 0.55
CA ALA A 240 -19.04 5.51 -0.09
C ALA A 240 -20.01 6.71 -0.05
N LYS A 241 -21.31 6.46 -0.20
CA LYS A 241 -22.35 7.50 -0.10
C LYS A 241 -22.42 8.06 1.34
N ARG A 242 -22.47 7.20 2.36
CA ARG A 242 -22.47 7.62 3.78
C ARG A 242 -21.22 8.43 4.12
N ALA A 243 -20.05 7.95 3.75
CA ALA A 243 -18.78 8.66 3.96
C ALA A 243 -18.73 10.02 3.24
N TYR A 244 -19.35 10.13 2.06
CA TYR A 244 -19.47 11.41 1.34
C TYR A 244 -20.38 12.40 2.08
N GLU A 245 -21.49 11.94 2.64
CA GLU A 245 -22.44 12.75 3.41
C GLU A 245 -21.79 13.32 4.70
N GLU A 246 -20.84 12.60 5.30
CA GLU A 246 -20.07 13.09 6.46
C GLU A 246 -19.10 14.23 6.14
N ASN A 247 -18.76 14.48 4.88
CA ASN A 247 -17.82 15.53 4.43
C ASN A 247 -16.41 15.48 5.05
N THR A 248 -15.99 14.31 5.58
CA THR A 248 -14.66 14.10 6.18
C THR A 248 -13.63 13.53 5.19
N GLY A 249 -14.01 13.41 3.91
CA GLY A 249 -13.20 12.82 2.85
C GLY A 249 -12.97 11.32 3.07
N ALA A 250 -11.78 10.82 2.74
CA ALA A 250 -11.48 9.38 2.89
C ALA A 250 -11.49 8.89 4.35
N ARG A 251 -11.39 9.77 5.36
CA ARG A 251 -11.51 9.39 6.78
C ARG A 251 -12.93 8.90 7.10
N GLY A 252 -13.96 9.47 6.47
CA GLY A 252 -15.35 9.03 6.63
C GLY A 252 -15.61 7.60 6.19
N LEU A 253 -14.74 7.02 5.34
CA LEU A 253 -14.84 5.60 4.98
C LEU A 253 -14.64 4.67 6.17
N VAL A 254 -13.72 5.02 7.07
CA VAL A 254 -13.47 4.24 8.29
C VAL A 254 -14.71 4.30 9.19
N SER A 255 -15.19 5.50 9.51
CA SER A 255 -16.38 5.69 10.34
C SER A 255 -17.61 4.98 9.78
N ALA A 256 -17.86 5.13 8.48
CA ALA A 256 -19.03 4.52 7.82
C ALA A 256 -18.98 2.97 7.83
N ILE A 257 -17.80 2.36 7.75
CA ILE A 257 -17.64 0.90 7.86
C ILE A 257 -17.76 0.44 9.31
N GLU A 258 -17.12 1.14 10.26
CA GLU A 258 -17.23 0.83 11.69
C GLU A 258 -18.68 0.84 12.15
N GLU A 259 -19.41 1.92 11.86
CA GLU A 259 -20.83 2.03 12.22
C GLU A 259 -21.69 0.92 11.59
N ALA A 260 -21.38 0.56 10.35
CA ALA A 260 -22.12 -0.46 9.61
C ALA A 260 -21.93 -1.88 10.16
N LEU A 261 -20.75 -2.18 10.74
CA LEU A 261 -20.36 -3.52 11.14
C LEU A 261 -20.35 -3.75 12.66
N LEU A 262 -20.51 -2.72 13.47
CA LEU A 262 -20.39 -2.78 14.93
C LEU A 262 -21.20 -3.91 15.56
N ASP A 263 -22.51 -4.00 15.23
CA ASP A 263 -23.40 -5.04 15.76
C ASP A 263 -22.96 -6.46 15.34
N PHE A 264 -22.31 -6.59 14.18
CA PHE A 264 -21.82 -7.86 13.66
C PHE A 264 -20.48 -8.25 14.30
N GLU A 265 -19.57 -7.29 14.49
CA GLU A 265 -18.30 -7.50 15.19
C GLU A 265 -18.49 -7.95 16.64
N GLU A 266 -19.52 -7.43 17.32
CA GLU A 266 -19.86 -7.84 18.70
C GLU A 266 -20.42 -9.25 18.77
N LYS A 267 -21.25 -9.67 17.82
CA LYS A 267 -22.06 -10.90 17.95
C LYS A 267 -21.53 -12.10 17.17
N LEU A 268 -20.95 -11.89 15.98
CA LEU A 268 -20.51 -13.01 15.13
C LEU A 268 -19.42 -13.90 15.75
N PRO A 269 -18.43 -13.37 16.48
CA PRO A 269 -17.39 -14.19 17.11
C PRO A 269 -17.92 -15.25 18.10
N SER A 270 -19.13 -15.04 18.65
CA SER A 270 -19.78 -15.97 19.58
C SER A 270 -20.53 -17.12 18.87
N HIS A 271 -20.49 -17.17 17.55
CA HIS A 271 -21.21 -18.16 16.76
C HIS A 271 -20.24 -18.89 15.81
N ASP A 272 -20.51 -20.19 15.54
CA ASP A 272 -19.71 -21.02 14.62
C ASP A 272 -19.96 -20.67 13.15
N LEU A 273 -19.65 -19.42 12.78
CA LEU A 273 -19.86 -18.90 11.43
C LEU A 273 -18.49 -18.56 10.80
N LEU A 274 -18.20 -19.16 9.66
CA LEU A 274 -16.91 -19.00 8.97
C LEU A 274 -16.94 -18.01 7.81
N LYS A 275 -18.13 -17.62 7.32
CA LYS A 275 -18.32 -16.82 6.12
C LYS A 275 -19.34 -15.73 6.35
N PHE A 276 -18.98 -14.48 6.04
CA PHE A 276 -19.86 -13.32 6.18
C PHE A 276 -19.80 -12.43 4.93
N THR A 277 -20.97 -12.01 4.42
CA THR A 277 -21.05 -11.14 3.24
C THR A 277 -21.79 -9.86 3.60
N VAL A 278 -21.11 -8.74 3.48
CA VAL A 278 -21.73 -7.41 3.64
C VAL A 278 -22.50 -7.06 2.37
N THR A 279 -23.80 -7.10 2.46
CA THR A 279 -24.74 -6.78 1.37
C THR A 279 -25.42 -5.43 1.59
N LYS A 280 -26.07 -4.91 0.56
CA LYS A 280 -26.90 -3.72 0.66
C LYS A 280 -27.93 -3.83 1.80
N LYS A 281 -28.61 -4.99 1.94
CA LYS A 281 -29.63 -5.21 2.98
C LYS A 281 -29.06 -5.06 4.39
N ILE A 282 -27.85 -5.56 4.63
CA ILE A 282 -27.18 -5.44 5.92
C ILE A 282 -26.97 -3.99 6.31
N LEU A 283 -26.63 -3.14 5.35
CA LEU A 283 -26.42 -1.72 5.56
C LEU A 283 -27.72 -0.93 5.78
N GLU A 284 -28.84 -1.39 5.17
CA GLU A 284 -30.15 -0.74 5.32
C GLU A 284 -30.89 -1.19 6.58
N ASP A 285 -30.79 -2.47 6.96
CA ASP A 285 -31.42 -3.04 8.18
C ASP A 285 -30.43 -4.00 8.87
N PRO A 286 -29.46 -3.49 9.63
CA PRO A 286 -28.44 -4.32 10.30
C PRO A 286 -29.06 -5.31 11.29
N LYS A 287 -30.01 -4.86 12.11
CA LYS A 287 -30.60 -5.65 13.19
C LYS A 287 -31.48 -6.80 12.67
N GLY A 288 -32.32 -6.52 11.68
CA GLY A 288 -33.16 -7.54 11.04
C GLY A 288 -32.31 -8.58 10.30
N CYS A 289 -31.30 -8.12 9.59
CA CYS A 289 -30.38 -9.01 8.88
C CYS A 289 -29.53 -9.86 9.84
N LEU A 290 -29.10 -9.33 10.99
CA LEU A 290 -28.35 -10.08 11.98
C LEU A 290 -29.18 -11.24 12.54
N ILE A 291 -30.46 -11.03 12.87
CA ILE A 291 -31.37 -12.08 13.32
C ILE A 291 -31.58 -13.13 12.21
N ASP A 292 -31.77 -12.68 10.95
CA ASP A 292 -31.91 -13.57 9.79
C ASP A 292 -30.63 -14.39 9.54
N PHE A 293 -29.47 -13.78 9.72
CA PHE A 293 -28.17 -14.40 9.53
C PHE A 293 -27.87 -15.48 10.61
N LEU A 294 -28.19 -15.20 11.86
CA LEU A 294 -27.99 -16.13 12.99
C LEU A 294 -29.00 -17.29 13.00
N ALA A 295 -30.09 -17.21 12.23
CA ALA A 295 -31.06 -18.28 12.15
C ALA A 295 -30.51 -19.46 11.33
N LYS A 296 -30.27 -20.63 11.99
CA LYS A 296 -29.70 -21.85 11.37
C LYS A 296 -30.39 -22.28 10.06
N LYS A 297 -31.69 -22.04 9.94
CA LYS A 297 -32.48 -22.35 8.72
C LYS A 297 -32.05 -21.56 7.49
N ASN A 298 -31.36 -20.44 7.67
CA ASN A 298 -30.95 -19.55 6.59
C ASN A 298 -29.45 -19.69 6.23
N ALA A 299 -28.72 -20.60 6.86
CA ALA A 299 -27.28 -20.79 6.64
C ALA A 299 -26.93 -21.03 5.17
N LEU A 300 -27.63 -21.93 4.48
CA LEU A 300 -27.43 -22.22 3.05
C LEU A 300 -27.69 -20.99 2.15
N LYS A 301 -28.66 -20.15 2.49
CA LYS A 301 -28.94 -18.91 1.76
C LYS A 301 -27.76 -17.95 1.84
N TRP A 302 -27.20 -17.74 3.02
CA TRP A 302 -26.10 -16.84 3.24
C TRP A 302 -24.79 -17.39 2.66
N GLU A 303 -24.60 -18.70 2.70
CA GLU A 303 -23.46 -19.36 2.05
C GLU A 303 -23.49 -19.17 0.53
N ASN A 304 -24.64 -19.35 -0.11
CA ASN A 304 -24.81 -19.10 -1.56
C ASN A 304 -24.55 -17.62 -1.93
N ILE A 305 -24.94 -16.67 -1.05
CA ILE A 305 -24.66 -15.25 -1.25
C ILE A 305 -23.14 -15.01 -1.16
N TYR A 306 -22.46 -15.64 -0.22
CA TYR A 306 -21.01 -15.53 -0.05
C TYR A 306 -20.27 -16.09 -1.27
N GLU A 307 -20.59 -17.30 -1.72
CA GLU A 307 -19.94 -17.92 -2.88
C GLU A 307 -20.11 -17.07 -4.16
N LYS A 308 -21.30 -16.53 -4.38
CA LYS A 308 -21.55 -15.61 -5.51
C LYS A 308 -20.74 -14.32 -5.39
N ALA A 309 -20.67 -13.74 -4.19
CA ALA A 309 -19.88 -12.53 -3.96
C ALA A 309 -18.37 -12.81 -4.14
N LEU A 310 -17.90 -13.97 -3.69
CA LEU A 310 -16.51 -14.43 -3.84
C LEU A 310 -16.13 -14.57 -5.32
N LEU A 311 -16.98 -15.20 -6.12
CA LEU A 311 -16.74 -15.33 -7.57
C LEU A 311 -16.63 -13.96 -8.24
N ASN A 312 -17.57 -13.07 -8.00
CA ASN A 312 -17.52 -11.72 -8.55
C ASN A 312 -16.28 -10.94 -8.12
N TYR A 313 -15.87 -11.10 -6.85
CA TYR A 313 -14.67 -10.45 -6.33
C TYR A 313 -13.40 -11.04 -6.94
N LYS A 314 -13.31 -12.37 -7.08
CA LYS A 314 -12.21 -13.05 -7.76
C LYS A 314 -12.05 -12.57 -9.20
N ASP A 315 -13.16 -12.51 -9.96
CA ASP A 315 -13.15 -12.04 -11.35
C ASP A 315 -12.66 -10.59 -11.45
N TYR A 316 -13.10 -9.74 -10.53
CA TYR A 316 -12.62 -8.36 -10.44
C TYR A 316 -11.11 -8.29 -10.18
N ILE A 317 -10.59 -9.07 -9.22
CA ILE A 317 -9.16 -9.09 -8.90
C ILE A 317 -8.34 -9.66 -10.05
N SER A 318 -8.80 -10.75 -10.70
CA SER A 318 -8.12 -11.31 -11.88
C SER A 318 -8.01 -10.28 -13.00
N LYS A 319 -9.11 -9.58 -13.29
CA LYS A 319 -9.12 -8.49 -14.27
C LYS A 319 -8.15 -7.37 -13.88
N TYR A 320 -8.16 -6.93 -12.62
CA TYR A 320 -7.25 -5.91 -12.11
C TYR A 320 -5.77 -6.30 -12.30
N ILE A 321 -5.42 -7.55 -12.00
CA ILE A 321 -4.05 -8.07 -12.21
C ILE A 321 -3.71 -8.07 -13.71
N ASN A 322 -4.62 -8.52 -14.55
CA ASN A 322 -4.42 -8.58 -16.00
C ASN A 322 -4.26 -7.18 -16.63
N ASP A 323 -5.07 -6.21 -16.20
CA ASP A 323 -4.97 -4.81 -16.67
C ASP A 323 -3.62 -4.17 -16.28
N ASN A 324 -3.04 -4.57 -15.13
CA ASN A 324 -1.74 -4.12 -14.65
C ASN A 324 -0.59 -5.11 -14.92
N LYS A 325 -0.81 -6.11 -15.77
CA LYS A 325 0.09 -7.24 -16.03
C LYS A 325 1.53 -6.81 -16.33
N LYS A 326 1.75 -5.82 -17.17
CA LYS A 326 3.10 -5.33 -17.53
C LYS A 326 3.86 -4.81 -16.31
N ILE A 327 3.18 -4.04 -15.45
CA ILE A 327 3.78 -3.43 -14.27
C ILE A 327 4.16 -4.52 -13.27
N PHE A 328 3.24 -5.44 -12.99
CA PHE A 328 3.47 -6.55 -12.07
C PHE A 328 4.54 -7.53 -12.58
N SER A 329 4.54 -7.85 -13.88
CA SER A 329 5.56 -8.73 -14.46
C SER A 329 6.97 -8.16 -14.34
N ILE A 330 7.14 -6.86 -14.59
CA ILE A 330 8.46 -6.20 -14.44
C ILE A 330 8.88 -6.16 -12.97
N ARG A 331 7.96 -5.76 -12.07
CA ARG A 331 8.27 -5.59 -10.64
C ARG A 331 8.64 -6.90 -9.95
N HIS A 332 7.93 -7.99 -10.26
CA HIS A 332 8.15 -9.28 -9.62
C HIS A 332 9.03 -10.21 -10.43
N GLY A 333 9.42 -9.83 -11.67
CA GLY A 333 10.22 -10.68 -12.55
C GLY A 333 9.50 -12.02 -12.87
N LEU A 334 8.16 -11.97 -13.03
CA LEU A 334 7.31 -13.12 -13.29
C LEU A 334 6.45 -12.89 -14.53
N THR A 335 6.50 -13.78 -15.49
CA THR A 335 5.56 -13.75 -16.62
C THR A 335 4.17 -14.18 -16.13
N LEU A 336 3.18 -13.29 -16.27
CA LEU A 336 1.82 -13.56 -15.85
C LEU A 336 1.00 -14.08 -17.05
N SER A 337 0.67 -15.38 -17.06
CA SER A 337 -0.37 -15.96 -17.91
C SER A 337 -1.76 -15.60 -17.36
N GLN A 338 -2.84 -15.83 -18.13
CA GLN A 338 -4.19 -15.66 -17.59
C GLN A 338 -4.42 -16.60 -16.40
N ILE A 339 -3.93 -17.82 -16.48
CA ILE A 339 -4.02 -18.83 -15.43
C ILE A 339 -3.33 -18.32 -14.15
N ARG A 340 -2.12 -17.75 -14.23
CA ARG A 340 -1.41 -17.17 -13.07
C ARG A 340 -2.14 -15.97 -12.49
N CYS A 341 -2.80 -15.15 -13.32
CA CYS A 341 -3.65 -14.06 -12.82
C CYS A 341 -4.83 -14.61 -12.00
N ASP A 342 -5.51 -15.64 -12.50
CA ASP A 342 -6.65 -16.27 -11.85
C ASP A 342 -6.26 -16.98 -10.54
N MET A 343 -5.09 -17.65 -10.53
CA MET A 343 -4.54 -18.27 -9.32
C MET A 343 -4.14 -17.24 -8.28
N THR A 344 -3.49 -16.15 -8.71
CA THR A 344 -3.15 -15.05 -7.80
C THR A 344 -4.41 -14.44 -7.19
N ALA A 345 -5.44 -14.22 -8.01
CA ALA A 345 -6.74 -13.72 -7.55
C ALA A 345 -7.40 -14.69 -6.54
N LEU A 346 -7.39 -15.98 -6.81
CA LEU A 346 -7.92 -17.00 -5.90
C LEU A 346 -7.16 -17.00 -4.56
N TYR A 347 -5.83 -16.99 -4.63
CA TYR A 347 -4.99 -16.98 -3.43
C TYR A 347 -5.20 -15.72 -2.60
N PHE A 348 -5.27 -14.54 -3.23
CA PHE A 348 -5.57 -13.27 -2.61
C PHE A 348 -6.96 -13.23 -1.94
N CYS A 349 -7.99 -13.78 -2.60
CA CYS A 349 -9.34 -13.82 -2.04
C CYS A 349 -9.45 -14.71 -0.82
N ASN A 350 -8.72 -15.84 -0.79
CA ASN A 350 -8.75 -16.80 0.30
C ASN A 350 -7.90 -16.39 1.51
N ASN A 351 -6.94 -15.48 1.33
CA ASN A 351 -6.02 -15.03 2.37
C ASN A 351 -6.12 -13.51 2.56
N VAL A 352 -5.83 -13.04 3.77
CA VAL A 352 -5.85 -11.60 4.07
C VAL A 352 -4.45 -11.04 3.92
N MET A 353 -4.16 -10.44 2.78
CA MET A 353 -2.84 -9.90 2.42
C MET A 353 -2.95 -8.82 1.34
N GLU A 354 -1.85 -8.12 1.06
CA GLU A 354 -1.73 -7.26 -0.12
C GLU A 354 -1.56 -8.09 -1.41
N ILE A 355 -1.93 -7.52 -2.55
CA ILE A 355 -1.86 -8.21 -3.84
C ILE A 355 -0.41 -8.52 -4.25
N GLU A 356 0.52 -7.65 -3.86
CA GLU A 356 1.95 -7.84 -4.04
C GLU A 356 2.48 -9.08 -3.30
N ASP A 357 1.95 -9.35 -2.10
CA ASP A 357 2.33 -10.54 -1.32
C ASP A 357 1.78 -11.82 -1.97
N ALA A 358 0.57 -11.76 -2.52
CA ALA A 358 0.02 -12.87 -3.29
C ALA A 358 0.87 -13.16 -4.55
N LEU A 359 1.28 -12.12 -5.28
CA LEU A 359 2.19 -12.26 -6.44
C LEU A 359 3.56 -12.80 -6.03
N ASN A 360 4.12 -12.35 -4.92
CA ASN A 360 5.38 -12.86 -4.38
C ASN A 360 5.28 -14.34 -3.99
N LYS A 361 4.12 -14.78 -3.48
CA LYS A 361 3.90 -16.21 -3.19
C LYS A 361 3.89 -17.04 -4.46
N ILE A 362 3.17 -16.59 -5.51
CA ILE A 362 3.17 -17.26 -6.82
C ILE A 362 4.59 -17.33 -7.41
N LYS A 363 5.34 -16.22 -7.31
CA LYS A 363 6.73 -16.19 -7.76
C LYS A 363 7.60 -17.19 -7.01
N LYS A 364 7.52 -17.26 -5.69
CA LYS A 364 8.28 -18.22 -4.88
C LYS A 364 7.99 -19.67 -5.31
N VAL A 365 6.70 -19.98 -5.56
CA VAL A 365 6.32 -21.30 -6.05
C VAL A 365 6.89 -21.56 -7.45
N HIS A 366 6.81 -20.59 -8.36
CA HIS A 366 7.43 -20.67 -9.68
C HIS A 366 8.94 -20.93 -9.58
N ASP A 367 9.64 -20.19 -8.73
CA ASP A 367 11.09 -20.34 -8.53
C ASP A 367 11.42 -21.72 -7.93
N SER A 368 10.62 -22.22 -6.98
CA SER A 368 10.75 -23.60 -6.45
C SER A 368 10.58 -24.67 -7.53
N ILE A 369 9.67 -24.47 -8.49
CA ILE A 369 9.51 -25.39 -9.62
C ILE A 369 10.78 -25.38 -10.51
N LYS A 370 11.39 -24.22 -10.71
CA LYS A 370 12.66 -24.12 -11.43
C LYS A 370 13.83 -24.75 -10.65
N GLU A 371 13.80 -24.70 -9.33
CA GLU A 371 14.77 -25.44 -8.51
C GLU A 371 14.64 -26.96 -8.67
N ILE A 372 13.41 -27.47 -8.82
CA ILE A 372 13.17 -28.90 -9.10
C ILE A 372 13.84 -29.34 -10.41
N GLU A 373 13.79 -28.54 -11.50
CA GLU A 373 14.50 -28.83 -12.75
C GLU A 373 16.02 -29.00 -12.51
N ILE A 374 16.59 -28.11 -11.67
CA ILE A 374 18.02 -28.14 -11.33
C ILE A 374 18.37 -29.37 -10.45
N GLU A 375 17.51 -29.71 -9.50
CA GLU A 375 17.70 -30.85 -8.61
C GLU A 375 17.64 -32.17 -9.38
N VAL A 376 16.71 -32.33 -10.34
CA VAL A 376 16.60 -33.49 -11.21
C VAL A 376 17.87 -33.63 -12.04
N LEU A 377 18.39 -32.53 -12.59
CA LEU A 377 19.63 -32.54 -13.33
C LEU A 377 20.82 -32.97 -12.46
N LYS A 378 20.93 -32.45 -11.24
CA LYS A 378 22.05 -32.78 -10.33
C LYS A 378 22.02 -34.21 -9.80
N ASN A 379 20.82 -34.67 -9.39
CA ASN A 379 20.69 -35.97 -8.72
C ASN A 379 20.58 -37.14 -9.68
N TYR A 380 19.96 -36.92 -10.84
CA TYR A 380 19.65 -37.99 -11.78
C TYR A 380 20.31 -37.82 -13.15
N ASN A 381 21.05 -36.72 -13.37
CA ASN A 381 21.69 -36.38 -14.63
C ASN A 381 20.71 -36.36 -15.83
N LEU A 382 19.45 -35.94 -15.56
CA LEU A 382 18.39 -35.78 -16.55
C LEU A 382 18.04 -34.30 -16.69
N ASN A 383 18.15 -33.74 -17.89
CA ASN A 383 17.80 -32.37 -18.17
C ASN A 383 16.30 -32.27 -18.54
N ILE A 384 15.47 -32.06 -17.55
CA ILE A 384 14.02 -31.88 -17.71
C ILE A 384 13.70 -30.40 -17.71
N ILE A 385 12.85 -29.97 -18.61
CA ILE A 385 12.36 -28.58 -18.72
C ILE A 385 10.84 -28.64 -18.73
N PHE A 386 10.22 -27.97 -17.75
CA PHE A 386 8.78 -27.80 -17.73
C PHE A 386 8.35 -26.71 -18.71
N GLU A 387 7.37 -27.02 -19.56
CA GLU A 387 6.70 -26.05 -20.40
C GLU A 387 5.83 -25.11 -19.54
N GLU A 388 5.43 -23.96 -20.06
CA GLU A 388 4.67 -22.96 -19.30
C GLU A 388 3.33 -23.49 -18.76
N ASP A 389 2.65 -24.37 -19.53
CA ASP A 389 1.40 -25.02 -19.11
C ASP A 389 1.62 -26.04 -17.97
N ALA A 390 2.77 -26.74 -17.98
CA ALA A 390 3.17 -27.61 -16.89
C ALA A 390 3.51 -26.83 -15.63
N ILE A 391 4.21 -25.69 -15.75
CA ILE A 391 4.51 -24.81 -14.63
C ILE A 391 3.22 -24.28 -14.02
N ASP A 392 2.28 -23.82 -14.84
CA ASP A 392 0.98 -23.34 -14.38
C ASP A 392 0.19 -24.43 -13.64
N PHE A 393 0.22 -25.67 -14.14
CA PHE A 393 -0.39 -26.81 -13.46
C PHE A 393 0.27 -27.16 -12.13
N LEU A 394 1.60 -27.14 -12.07
CA LEU A 394 2.34 -27.37 -10.82
C LEU A 394 2.08 -26.27 -9.79
N ILE A 395 2.01 -24.98 -10.20
CA ILE A 395 1.64 -23.89 -9.33
C ILE A 395 0.26 -24.15 -8.71
N GLU A 396 -0.70 -24.63 -9.50
CA GLU A 396 -2.03 -24.99 -9.02
C GLU A 396 -1.97 -26.11 -7.95
N GLN A 397 -1.15 -27.14 -8.15
CA GLN A 397 -0.95 -28.22 -7.18
C GLN A 397 -0.33 -27.71 -5.87
N PHE A 398 0.67 -26.83 -5.94
CA PHE A 398 1.29 -26.23 -4.76
C PHE A 398 0.30 -25.38 -3.94
N ILE A 399 -0.58 -24.63 -4.62
CA ILE A 399 -1.48 -23.68 -3.95
C ILE A 399 -2.72 -24.38 -3.41
N ASN A 400 -3.35 -25.25 -4.19
CA ASN A 400 -4.61 -25.89 -3.84
C ASN A 400 -4.44 -27.15 -2.99
N HIS A 401 -3.35 -27.90 -3.19
CA HIS A 401 -3.13 -29.19 -2.55
C HIS A 401 -1.92 -29.23 -1.61
N ASN A 402 -1.27 -28.06 -1.37
CA ASN A 402 -0.06 -27.95 -0.54
C ASN A 402 1.03 -28.97 -0.92
N ALA A 403 1.18 -29.28 -2.21
CA ALA A 403 2.21 -30.18 -2.69
C ALA A 403 3.60 -29.68 -2.29
N THR A 404 4.50 -30.60 -1.99
CA THR A 404 5.89 -30.29 -1.61
C THR A 404 6.85 -30.56 -2.78
N ASN A 405 8.02 -29.91 -2.78
CA ASN A 405 9.07 -30.17 -3.77
C ASN A 405 9.44 -31.66 -3.80
N GLN A 406 9.53 -32.33 -2.64
CA GLN A 406 9.90 -33.73 -2.53
C GLN A 406 8.88 -34.65 -3.17
N GLU A 407 7.59 -34.39 -3.00
CA GLU A 407 6.52 -35.18 -3.62
C GLU A 407 6.55 -35.07 -5.14
N ILE A 408 6.85 -33.89 -5.67
CA ILE A 408 6.96 -33.68 -7.12
C ILE A 408 8.23 -34.36 -7.66
N LEU A 409 9.35 -34.22 -6.96
CA LEU A 409 10.60 -34.89 -7.31
C LEU A 409 10.44 -36.42 -7.35
N SER A 410 9.81 -37.02 -6.32
CA SER A 410 9.57 -38.46 -6.33
C SER A 410 8.66 -38.90 -7.48
N LYS A 411 7.58 -38.16 -7.74
CA LYS A 411 6.70 -38.45 -8.88
C LYS A 411 7.43 -38.35 -10.23
N ILE A 412 8.32 -37.38 -10.41
CA ILE A 412 9.12 -37.25 -11.63
C ILE A 412 10.08 -38.42 -11.76
N TYR A 413 10.75 -38.80 -10.69
CA TYR A 413 11.64 -39.93 -10.67
C TYR A 413 10.92 -41.25 -11.02
N ASP A 414 9.86 -41.57 -10.24
CA ASP A 414 9.12 -42.82 -10.39
C ASP A 414 8.47 -42.96 -11.78
N ASN A 415 8.04 -41.87 -12.38
CA ASN A 415 7.30 -41.92 -13.63
C ASN A 415 8.18 -41.77 -14.87
N TYR A 416 9.32 -41.11 -14.82
CA TYR A 416 10.04 -40.72 -16.03
C TYR A 416 11.48 -41.21 -16.10
N TYR A 417 12.09 -41.56 -14.95
CA TYR A 417 13.54 -41.89 -14.90
C TYR A 417 13.97 -42.99 -15.87
N ASP A 418 13.31 -44.15 -15.83
CA ASP A 418 13.66 -45.28 -16.65
C ASP A 418 13.42 -45.03 -18.15
N GLY A 419 12.28 -44.39 -18.48
CA GLY A 419 11.93 -44.08 -19.87
C GLY A 419 12.89 -43.06 -20.50
N PHE A 420 13.24 -42.01 -19.80
CA PHE A 420 14.18 -41.00 -20.31
C PHE A 420 15.61 -41.52 -20.40
N ASN A 421 16.05 -42.37 -19.48
CA ASN A 421 17.35 -43.03 -19.58
C ASN A 421 17.42 -43.95 -20.79
N LEU A 422 16.38 -44.72 -21.06
CA LEU A 422 16.32 -45.60 -22.25
C LEU A 422 16.44 -44.81 -23.57
N ILE A 423 15.72 -43.66 -23.64
CA ILE A 423 15.82 -42.80 -24.83
C ILE A 423 17.22 -42.20 -24.94
N ARG A 424 17.79 -41.71 -23.84
CA ARG A 424 19.14 -41.13 -23.82
C ARG A 424 20.21 -42.13 -24.28
N GLU A 425 20.15 -43.35 -23.79
CA GLU A 425 21.12 -44.39 -24.17
C GLU A 425 21.05 -44.75 -25.67
N LYS A 426 19.83 -44.77 -26.23
CA LYS A 426 19.64 -45.17 -27.64
C LYS A 426 19.81 -44.02 -28.63
N THR A 427 19.47 -42.80 -28.27
CA THR A 427 19.44 -41.67 -29.22
C THR A 427 20.43 -40.56 -28.90
N GLY A 428 21.06 -40.57 -27.71
CA GLY A 428 21.93 -39.50 -27.23
C GLY A 428 21.18 -38.22 -26.81
N LYS A 429 19.84 -38.26 -26.80
CA LYS A 429 19.02 -37.11 -26.43
C LYS A 429 19.05 -36.93 -24.90
N ASP A 430 19.50 -35.78 -24.45
CA ASP A 430 19.70 -35.45 -23.02
C ASP A 430 18.69 -34.46 -22.46
N ARG A 431 17.83 -33.87 -23.32
CA ARG A 431 16.90 -32.82 -22.93
C ARG A 431 15.45 -33.23 -23.22
N PHE A 432 14.58 -33.11 -22.17
CA PHE A 432 13.19 -33.53 -22.22
C PHE A 432 12.27 -32.42 -21.80
N PHE A 433 11.21 -32.14 -22.56
CA PHE A 433 10.21 -31.13 -22.29
C PHE A 433 8.95 -31.79 -21.74
N LEU A 434 8.50 -31.36 -20.57
CA LEU A 434 7.28 -31.85 -19.93
C LEU A 434 6.19 -30.82 -20.05
N SER A 435 5.13 -31.12 -20.78
CA SER A 435 3.90 -30.35 -20.87
C SER A 435 2.92 -30.75 -19.74
N LYS A 436 1.84 -29.99 -19.57
CA LYS A 436 0.76 -30.33 -18.63
C LYS A 436 0.21 -31.74 -18.90
N ASN A 437 0.00 -32.10 -20.16
CA ASN A 437 -0.52 -33.42 -20.51
C ASN A 437 0.46 -34.54 -20.12
N ALA A 438 1.76 -34.31 -20.27
CA ALA A 438 2.78 -35.25 -19.79
C ALA A 438 2.64 -35.49 -18.27
N LEU A 439 2.39 -34.46 -17.47
CA LEU A 439 2.25 -34.60 -16.01
C LEU A 439 0.96 -35.29 -15.57
N ILE A 440 -0.12 -35.23 -16.37
CA ILE A 440 -1.40 -35.86 -16.07
C ILE A 440 -1.42 -37.31 -16.49
N ASP A 441 -0.90 -37.62 -17.70
CA ASP A 441 -0.86 -38.98 -18.28
C ASP A 441 0.57 -39.33 -18.75
N ASN A 442 1.37 -39.70 -17.75
CA ASN A 442 2.79 -40.00 -17.93
C ASN A 442 3.04 -41.26 -18.80
N GLU A 443 2.20 -42.28 -18.69
CA GLU A 443 2.36 -43.53 -19.43
C GLU A 443 2.15 -43.32 -20.93
N THR A 444 1.07 -42.69 -21.34
CA THR A 444 0.79 -42.39 -22.75
C THR A 444 1.88 -41.48 -23.33
N TYR A 445 2.27 -40.43 -22.60
CA TYR A 445 3.32 -39.53 -23.04
C TYR A 445 4.67 -40.26 -23.28
N LEU A 446 5.10 -41.09 -22.32
CA LEU A 446 6.35 -41.83 -22.44
C LEU A 446 6.31 -42.83 -23.61
N ASN A 447 5.22 -43.59 -23.75
CA ASN A 447 5.04 -44.53 -24.81
C ASN A 447 5.11 -43.86 -26.19
N ASP A 448 4.46 -42.73 -26.35
CA ASP A 448 4.50 -41.95 -27.61
C ASP A 448 5.89 -41.36 -27.87
N LEU A 449 6.57 -40.88 -26.83
CA LEU A 449 7.92 -40.35 -26.94
C LEU A 449 8.92 -41.46 -27.33
N ILE A 450 8.83 -42.64 -26.70
CA ILE A 450 9.65 -43.80 -27.00
C ILE A 450 9.44 -44.27 -28.46
N ARG A 451 8.18 -44.36 -28.90
CA ARG A 451 7.84 -44.69 -30.28
C ARG A 451 8.45 -43.68 -31.27
N LYS A 452 8.33 -42.39 -30.97
CA LYS A 452 8.81 -41.32 -31.87
C LYS A 452 10.33 -41.26 -31.98
N GLU A 453 11.05 -41.56 -30.91
CA GLU A 453 12.49 -41.34 -30.84
C GLU A 453 13.31 -42.66 -31.11
N ILE A 454 12.71 -43.83 -30.88
CA ILE A 454 13.41 -45.10 -30.97
C ILE A 454 12.97 -45.90 -32.22
N THR A 455 11.78 -45.61 -32.79
CA THR A 455 11.33 -46.23 -34.04
C THR A 455 11.70 -45.38 -35.22
#